data_917733534c9fb7443b07f149b09e043e
#
_entry.id   917733534c9fb7443b07f149b09e043e
#
_cell.length_a   1.000
_cell.length_b   1.000
_cell.length_c   1.000
_cell.angle_alpha   90.00
_cell.angle_beta   90.00
_cell.angle_gamma   90.00
#
_symmetry.space_group_name_H-M   'P 1'
#
loop_
_entity.id
_entity.type
_entity.pdbx_description
1 polymer ?
#
loop_
_entity_poly.entity_id
_entity_poly.type
_entity_poly.pdbx_seq_one_letter_code
_entity_poly.pdbx_strand_id
1 'polypeptide(L)'
;MRSRSWCWLVIVLAQSAFADGWLATRVVSYTAGTGASAGHRNPQSALGEPARMTGMSGSIETITPFQPAYMPDQIVSIGAGGSLVVELGTPATDDPGHRFGIDLIVYGNAFFSDMGYPAGVPGYCAGEGGLVDVSGDGVNWTNVPGVVVDGPMPAMAWIDAGPYDKVPGSVPSDFLRAMNPAITASDLVALDYADVITAYDGSAGGAGVDLASVGLTIARFVRFRHPLGATGSPEIDAVAVVPPTPSRFDLDGSGRVDFGDIAFLLMSMGDTNGPCDVDESGLVDFGDIAVLLMEMN
;
A
#
# COMPACT_ATOMS: atom_id res chain seq x y z
N MET A 1 26.55 30.30 11.65
CA MET A 1 25.46 29.51 12.23
C MET A 1 24.11 30.07 11.73
N ARG A 2 23.56 29.55 10.65
CA ARG A 2 22.17 29.83 10.21
C ARG A 2 21.59 28.59 9.55
N SER A 3 20.73 27.95 10.30
CA SER A 3 19.46 27.25 10.03
C SER A 3 19.40 26.28 8.84
N ARG A 4 19.52 25.01 9.17
CA ARG A 4 19.14 23.86 8.34
C ARG A 4 17.64 23.44 8.54
N SER A 5 16.80 24.32 9.08
CA SER A 5 15.43 23.96 9.51
C SER A 5 14.36 23.98 8.42
N TRP A 6 14.65 24.43 7.20
CA TRP A 6 13.63 24.61 6.16
C TRP A 6 13.48 23.41 5.20
N CYS A 7 14.46 22.51 5.16
CA CYS A 7 14.43 21.38 4.22
C CYS A 7 13.45 20.28 4.64
N TRP A 8 13.26 20.07 5.95
CA TRP A 8 12.42 18.99 6.45
C TRP A 8 10.91 19.23 6.29
N LEU A 9 10.46 20.49 6.38
CA LEU A 9 9.03 20.82 6.29
C LEU A 9 8.49 20.67 4.85
N VAL A 10 9.33 20.92 3.85
CA VAL A 10 8.96 20.78 2.44
C VAL A 10 8.87 19.32 2.02
N ILE A 11 9.74 18.45 2.57
CA ILE A 11 9.74 17.01 2.26
C ILE A 11 8.50 16.30 2.82
N VAL A 12 8.04 16.66 4.03
CA VAL A 12 6.84 16.06 4.64
C VAL A 12 5.55 16.47 3.89
N LEU A 13 5.48 17.71 3.40
CA LEU A 13 4.31 18.17 2.61
C LEU A 13 4.31 17.58 1.19
N ALA A 14 5.47 17.30 0.62
CA ALA A 14 5.58 16.65 -0.69
C ALA A 14 5.15 15.16 -0.63
N GLN A 15 5.51 14.44 0.42
CA GLN A 15 5.12 13.02 0.56
C GLN A 15 3.60 12.81 0.64
N SER A 16 2.84 13.69 1.32
CA SER A 16 1.39 13.56 1.38
C SER A 16 0.70 13.84 0.04
N ALA A 17 1.19 14.78 -0.74
CA ALA A 17 0.62 15.10 -2.06
C ALA A 17 0.94 14.03 -3.13
N PHE A 18 2.05 13.31 -3.00
CA PHE A 18 2.41 12.20 -3.90
C PHE A 18 1.65 10.91 -3.57
N ALA A 19 1.28 10.68 -2.31
CA ALA A 19 0.55 9.47 -1.91
C ALA A 19 -0.89 9.44 -2.45
N ASP A 20 -1.58 10.58 -2.52
CA ASP A 20 -2.98 10.66 -2.94
C ASP A 20 -3.24 10.07 -4.33
N GLY A 21 -2.29 10.16 -5.26
CA GLY A 21 -2.40 9.58 -6.60
C GLY A 21 -2.33 8.05 -6.63
N TRP A 22 -1.69 7.43 -5.65
CA TRP A 22 -1.45 5.98 -5.59
C TRP A 22 -2.49 5.22 -4.76
N LEU A 23 -3.60 5.84 -4.43
CA LEU A 23 -4.68 5.28 -3.61
C LEU A 23 -5.98 5.17 -4.40
N ALA A 24 -6.94 4.39 -3.90
CA ALA A 24 -8.29 4.42 -4.42
C ALA A 24 -8.93 5.79 -4.15
N THR A 25 -9.53 6.40 -5.18
CA THR A 25 -10.06 7.77 -5.12
C THR A 25 -11.56 7.87 -5.33
N ARG A 26 -12.20 6.81 -5.83
CA ARG A 26 -13.63 6.84 -6.13
C ARG A 26 -14.31 5.49 -5.86
N VAL A 27 -15.45 5.55 -5.18
CA VAL A 27 -16.38 4.41 -5.11
C VAL A 27 -17.21 4.37 -6.40
N VAL A 28 -17.16 3.24 -7.08
CA VAL A 28 -17.96 2.99 -8.30
C VAL A 28 -19.31 2.40 -7.92
N SER A 29 -19.32 1.40 -7.03
CA SER A 29 -20.56 0.79 -6.53
C SER A 29 -20.33 0.11 -5.18
N TYR A 30 -21.39 0.01 -4.41
CA TYR A 30 -21.41 -0.72 -3.14
C TYR A 30 -22.75 -1.39 -2.90
N THR A 31 -22.69 -2.67 -2.53
CA THR A 31 -23.83 -3.45 -2.05
C THR A 31 -23.41 -4.09 -0.74
N ALA A 32 -24.03 -3.71 0.37
CA ALA A 32 -23.64 -4.14 1.70
C ALA A 32 -23.68 -5.67 1.87
N GLY A 33 -24.65 -6.34 1.28
CA GLY A 33 -24.86 -7.78 1.49
C GLY A 33 -25.50 -8.10 2.84
N THR A 34 -25.75 -9.39 3.07
CA THR A 34 -26.39 -9.88 4.30
C THR A 34 -25.33 -10.03 5.41
N GLY A 35 -25.60 -9.44 6.56
CA GLY A 35 -24.70 -9.52 7.72
C GLY A 35 -23.60 -8.45 7.75
N ALA A 36 -23.52 -7.57 6.75
CA ALA A 36 -22.60 -6.42 6.84
C ALA A 36 -22.88 -5.61 8.11
N SER A 37 -21.82 -5.21 8.81
CA SER A 37 -21.89 -4.44 10.05
C SER A 37 -22.66 -3.13 9.84
N ALA A 38 -23.70 -2.91 10.61
CA ALA A 38 -24.63 -1.77 10.40
C ALA A 38 -23.93 -0.41 10.56
N GLY A 39 -22.91 -0.33 11.40
CA GLY A 39 -22.11 0.87 11.63
C GLY A 39 -21.07 1.15 10.54
N HIS A 40 -20.70 0.15 9.72
CA HIS A 40 -19.59 0.20 8.77
C HIS A 40 -20.07 0.04 7.32
N ARG A 41 -21.07 0.84 6.91
CA ARG A 41 -21.68 0.76 5.57
C ARG A 41 -21.43 2.01 4.72
N ASN A 42 -20.48 2.84 5.12
CA ASN A 42 -20.04 3.97 4.33
C ASN A 42 -18.90 3.52 3.39
N PRO A 43 -19.14 3.35 2.06
CA PRO A 43 -18.08 2.88 1.17
C PRO A 43 -16.97 3.92 0.92
N GLN A 44 -17.19 5.19 1.30
CA GLN A 44 -16.16 6.23 1.18
C GLN A 44 -15.00 6.03 2.17
N SER A 45 -15.21 5.27 3.25
CA SER A 45 -14.15 4.95 4.20
C SER A 45 -13.06 4.04 3.63
N ALA A 46 -13.29 3.40 2.46
CA ALA A 46 -12.25 2.63 1.75
C ALA A 46 -11.43 3.49 0.76
N LEU A 47 -11.53 4.81 0.82
CA LEU A 47 -10.79 5.73 -0.05
C LEU A 47 -9.73 6.49 0.72
N GLY A 48 -8.62 6.78 0.04
CA GLY A 48 -7.49 7.50 0.63
C GLY A 48 -6.52 6.59 1.35
N GLU A 49 -5.72 7.17 2.27
CA GLU A 49 -4.72 6.42 3.03
C GLU A 49 -5.35 5.43 4.00
N PRO A 50 -4.73 4.25 4.21
CA PRO A 50 -5.07 3.37 5.31
C PRO A 50 -4.99 4.10 6.64
N ALA A 51 -5.87 3.74 7.56
CA ALA A 51 -5.90 4.34 8.88
C ALA A 51 -4.57 4.12 9.64
N ARG A 52 -4.14 5.11 10.43
CA ARG A 52 -2.92 5.02 11.25
C ARG A 52 -3.21 4.92 12.76
N MET A 53 -4.41 5.31 13.17
CA MET A 53 -4.86 5.24 14.57
C MET A 53 -6.20 4.53 14.63
N THR A 54 -6.44 3.71 15.65
CA THR A 54 -7.67 2.92 15.77
C THR A 54 -8.93 3.78 15.91
N GLY A 55 -8.79 5.02 16.38
CA GLY A 55 -9.90 5.95 16.56
C GLY A 55 -10.90 5.57 17.67
N MET A 56 -10.70 4.46 18.37
CA MET A 56 -11.64 3.99 19.41
C MET A 56 -11.71 4.99 20.56
N SER A 57 -12.94 5.37 20.94
CA SER A 57 -13.18 6.33 22.01
C SER A 57 -12.67 5.82 23.36
N GLY A 58 -11.79 6.59 24.00
CA GLY A 58 -11.19 6.27 25.30
C GLY A 58 -9.88 5.47 25.22
N SER A 59 -9.50 4.95 24.07
CA SER A 59 -8.23 4.27 23.83
C SER A 59 -7.87 4.46 22.37
N ILE A 60 -7.43 5.67 21.98
CA ILE A 60 -6.87 5.90 20.67
C ILE A 60 -5.47 5.29 20.70
N GLU A 61 -5.29 4.21 19.97
CA GLU A 61 -4.04 3.46 19.87
C GLU A 61 -3.54 3.49 18.43
N THR A 62 -2.24 3.34 18.25
CA THR A 62 -1.67 3.19 16.91
C THR A 62 -2.16 1.90 16.28
N ILE A 63 -2.40 1.92 14.98
CA ILE A 63 -2.67 0.69 14.25
C ILE A 63 -1.40 -0.14 14.20
N THR A 64 -1.51 -1.36 14.70
CA THR A 64 -0.46 -2.37 14.74
C THR A 64 -1.04 -3.73 14.33
N PRO A 65 -0.23 -4.74 14.09
CA PRO A 65 -0.76 -6.08 13.82
C PRO A 65 -1.70 -6.66 14.88
N PHE A 66 -1.83 -6.01 16.05
CA PHE A 66 -2.71 -6.41 17.15
C PHE A 66 -3.88 -5.46 17.39
N GLN A 67 -3.83 -4.27 16.80
CA GLN A 67 -4.80 -3.18 16.97
C GLN A 67 -5.21 -2.66 15.58
N PRO A 68 -6.26 -3.22 14.95
CA PRO A 68 -6.66 -2.85 13.60
C PRO A 68 -7.46 -1.53 13.55
N ALA A 69 -7.67 -1.01 12.35
CA ALA A 69 -8.69 0.01 12.10
C ALA A 69 -10.07 -0.51 12.50
N TYR A 70 -10.88 0.33 13.16
CA TYR A 70 -12.16 -0.13 13.71
C TYR A 70 -13.31 0.90 13.60
N MET A 71 -13.02 2.15 13.26
CA MET A 71 -14.07 3.18 13.25
C MET A 71 -14.88 3.17 11.93
N PRO A 72 -16.15 3.61 11.98
CA PRO A 72 -17.03 3.65 10.78
C PRO A 72 -16.54 4.55 9.64
N ASP A 73 -15.63 5.46 9.91
CA ASP A 73 -14.99 6.34 8.93
C ASP A 73 -13.65 5.77 8.42
N GLN A 74 -13.20 4.63 8.94
CA GLN A 74 -11.96 3.96 8.56
C GLN A 74 -12.19 2.72 7.70
N ILE A 75 -13.25 1.96 7.95
CA ILE A 75 -13.49 0.68 7.28
C ILE A 75 -14.91 0.57 6.75
N VAL A 76 -15.07 -0.20 5.67
CA VAL A 76 -16.40 -0.58 5.14
C VAL A 76 -16.57 -2.09 5.14
N SER A 77 -17.69 -2.55 5.68
CA SER A 77 -18.03 -3.97 5.83
C SER A 77 -18.80 -4.51 4.63
N ILE A 78 -18.48 -5.73 4.19
CA ILE A 78 -19.15 -6.42 3.08
C ILE A 78 -19.71 -7.75 3.59
N GLY A 79 -21.04 -7.85 3.71
CA GLY A 79 -21.72 -9.08 4.09
C GLY A 79 -21.93 -10.05 2.92
N ALA A 80 -22.46 -11.22 3.21
CA ALA A 80 -22.69 -12.28 2.23
C ALA A 80 -23.53 -11.80 1.02
N GLY A 81 -23.06 -12.05 -0.18
CA GLY A 81 -23.63 -11.56 -1.44
C GLY A 81 -23.36 -10.08 -1.70
N GLY A 82 -22.60 -9.39 -0.84
CA GLY A 82 -22.21 -8.00 -1.01
C GLY A 82 -20.98 -7.81 -1.89
N SER A 83 -20.76 -6.56 -2.27
CA SER A 83 -19.58 -6.15 -3.04
C SER A 83 -19.28 -4.66 -2.90
N LEU A 84 -18.01 -4.32 -3.03
CA LEU A 84 -17.52 -2.95 -3.19
C LEU A 84 -16.66 -2.88 -4.45
N VAL A 85 -16.85 -1.85 -5.26
CA VAL A 85 -16.00 -1.52 -6.40
C VAL A 85 -15.40 -0.14 -6.20
N VAL A 86 -14.09 -0.06 -6.25
CA VAL A 86 -13.35 1.20 -6.20
C VAL A 86 -12.55 1.42 -7.49
N GLU A 87 -12.33 2.68 -7.83
CA GLU A 87 -11.42 3.11 -8.90
C GLU A 87 -10.15 3.66 -8.27
N LEU A 88 -9.02 3.24 -8.83
CA LEU A 88 -7.69 3.67 -8.43
C LEU A 88 -7.42 5.09 -8.98
N GLY A 89 -6.71 5.91 -8.22
CA GLY A 89 -6.30 7.25 -8.64
C GLY A 89 -5.31 7.20 -9.81
N THR A 90 -4.30 6.35 -9.69
CA THR A 90 -3.42 5.93 -10.78
C THR A 90 -3.70 4.47 -11.08
N PRO A 91 -3.80 4.04 -12.35
CA PRO A 91 -3.90 2.62 -12.67
C PRO A 91 -2.68 1.85 -12.16
N ALA A 92 -2.91 0.68 -11.54
CA ALA A 92 -1.84 -0.26 -11.27
C ALA A 92 -1.37 -0.89 -12.58
N THR A 93 -0.08 -0.96 -12.78
CA THR A 93 0.56 -1.59 -13.94
C THR A 93 1.41 -2.76 -13.48
N ASP A 94 1.40 -3.85 -14.23
CA ASP A 94 2.36 -4.95 -14.05
C ASP A 94 3.76 -4.42 -14.38
N ASP A 95 4.57 -4.23 -13.35
CA ASP A 95 5.97 -3.79 -13.46
C ASP A 95 6.88 -4.89 -12.89
N PRO A 96 7.72 -5.53 -13.73
CA PRO A 96 8.64 -6.55 -13.25
C PRO A 96 9.71 -6.01 -12.28
N GLY A 97 9.86 -4.69 -12.16
CA GLY A 97 10.69 -4.03 -11.16
C GLY A 97 10.00 -3.91 -9.79
N HIS A 98 8.70 -4.10 -9.70
CA HIS A 98 8.00 -4.07 -8.43
C HIS A 98 8.51 -5.13 -7.47
N ARG A 99 8.64 -4.74 -6.22
CA ARG A 99 9.09 -5.63 -5.17
C ARG A 99 8.18 -6.85 -5.07
N PHE A 100 8.74 -8.05 -5.27
CA PHE A 100 8.02 -9.33 -5.30
C PHE A 100 6.96 -9.44 -6.42
N GLY A 101 6.96 -8.57 -7.43
CA GLY A 101 5.93 -8.52 -8.46
C GLY A 101 4.57 -8.00 -7.97
N ILE A 102 4.50 -7.35 -6.82
CA ILE A 102 3.25 -6.84 -6.27
C ILE A 102 2.97 -5.44 -6.81
N ASP A 103 1.81 -5.27 -7.47
CA ASP A 103 1.40 -4.05 -8.17
C ASP A 103 0.38 -3.21 -7.40
N LEU A 104 -0.39 -3.85 -6.50
CA LEU A 104 -1.28 -3.15 -5.58
C LEU A 104 -1.41 -3.90 -4.26
N ILE A 105 -1.83 -3.19 -3.22
CA ILE A 105 -1.97 -3.70 -1.86
C ILE A 105 -3.37 -3.36 -1.35
N VAL A 106 -4.03 -4.34 -0.73
CA VAL A 106 -5.34 -4.17 -0.13
C VAL A 106 -5.22 -4.24 1.39
N TYR A 107 -5.80 -3.26 2.07
CA TYR A 107 -5.83 -3.16 3.53
C TYR A 107 -7.23 -3.47 4.06
N GLY A 108 -7.29 -4.25 5.12
CA GLY A 108 -8.48 -4.56 5.90
C GLY A 108 -8.22 -4.37 7.38
N ASN A 109 -9.08 -4.95 8.23
CA ASN A 109 -8.95 -4.86 9.67
C ASN A 109 -8.56 -6.18 10.37
N ALA A 110 -7.96 -7.11 9.64
CA ALA A 110 -7.39 -8.32 10.24
C ALA A 110 -6.39 -7.97 11.37
N PHE A 111 -6.29 -8.84 12.36
CA PHE A 111 -5.36 -8.66 13.48
C PHE A 111 -4.92 -10.00 14.08
N PHE A 112 -3.77 -9.99 14.77
CA PHE A 112 -3.34 -11.14 15.57
C PHE A 112 -3.90 -11.06 17.00
N SER A 113 -4.35 -12.19 17.52
CA SER A 113 -4.44 -12.36 18.97
C SER A 113 -3.04 -12.28 19.59
N ASP A 114 -2.91 -11.64 20.75
CA ASP A 114 -1.64 -11.56 21.47
C ASP A 114 -1.55 -12.69 22.51
N MET A 115 -0.65 -13.64 22.29
CA MET A 115 -0.39 -14.74 23.23
C MET A 115 0.44 -14.32 24.45
N GLY A 116 1.09 -13.17 24.36
CA GLY A 116 1.96 -12.61 25.40
C GLY A 116 1.52 -11.25 25.93
N TYR A 117 0.21 -10.92 25.83
CA TYR A 117 -0.30 -9.58 26.14
C TYR A 117 0.34 -8.96 27.39
N PRO A 118 0.84 -7.72 27.33
CA PRO A 118 0.80 -6.79 26.18
C PRO A 118 2.10 -6.78 25.34
N ALA A 119 2.82 -7.88 25.25
CA ALA A 119 4.14 -7.94 24.60
C ALA A 119 4.07 -8.01 23.06
N GLY A 120 2.89 -8.29 22.49
CA GLY A 120 2.73 -8.35 21.03
C GLY A 120 3.31 -9.63 20.42
N VAL A 121 2.95 -10.79 20.98
CA VAL A 121 3.36 -12.11 20.48
C VAL A 121 2.23 -12.69 19.61
N PRO A 122 2.39 -12.78 18.27
CA PRO A 122 1.33 -13.24 17.40
C PRO A 122 0.85 -14.65 17.70
N GLY A 123 -0.46 -14.78 17.80
CA GLY A 123 -1.17 -16.05 17.85
C GLY A 123 -2.06 -16.24 16.62
N TYR A 124 -3.33 -16.53 16.84
CA TYR A 124 -4.31 -16.66 15.77
C TYR A 124 -4.50 -15.32 15.04
N CYS A 125 -4.50 -15.36 13.71
CA CYS A 125 -4.86 -14.22 12.89
C CYS A 125 -6.38 -14.24 12.64
N ALA A 126 -7.07 -13.19 13.09
CA ALA A 126 -8.48 -12.98 12.84
C ALA A 126 -8.65 -12.16 11.57
N GLY A 127 -9.58 -12.58 10.71
CA GLY A 127 -9.99 -11.92 9.48
C GLY A 127 -11.06 -12.75 8.82
N GLU A 128 -12.03 -12.12 8.17
CA GLU A 128 -13.19 -12.79 7.60
C GLU A 128 -13.00 -13.26 6.17
N GLY A 129 -12.06 -12.69 5.44
CA GLY A 129 -11.66 -13.09 4.10
C GLY A 129 -12.70 -12.83 3.02
N GLY A 130 -12.47 -11.84 2.17
CA GLY A 130 -13.26 -11.57 0.96
C GLY A 130 -12.47 -11.82 -0.31
N LEU A 131 -13.15 -12.06 -1.42
CA LEU A 131 -12.53 -12.23 -2.74
C LEU A 131 -12.11 -10.89 -3.33
N VAL A 132 -10.95 -10.89 -3.99
CA VAL A 132 -10.44 -9.73 -4.73
C VAL A 132 -10.52 -10.03 -6.23
N ASP A 133 -11.13 -9.13 -6.98
CA ASP A 133 -11.10 -9.11 -8.43
C ASP A 133 -10.52 -7.79 -8.93
N VAL A 134 -9.83 -7.83 -10.05
CA VAL A 134 -9.23 -6.66 -10.71
C VAL A 134 -9.75 -6.49 -12.12
N SER A 135 -9.76 -5.25 -12.63
CA SER A 135 -10.24 -4.94 -13.98
C SER A 135 -9.54 -3.70 -14.55
N GLY A 136 -9.20 -3.75 -15.84
CA GLY A 136 -8.70 -2.59 -16.58
C GLY A 136 -9.82 -1.67 -17.09
N ASP A 137 -11.05 -2.15 -17.27
CA ASP A 137 -12.16 -1.44 -17.92
C ASP A 137 -13.44 -1.29 -17.07
N GLY A 138 -13.48 -1.94 -15.88
CA GLY A 138 -14.64 -1.96 -14.99
C GLY A 138 -15.78 -2.86 -15.46
N VAL A 139 -15.60 -3.60 -16.55
CA VAL A 139 -16.60 -4.51 -17.14
C VAL A 139 -16.13 -5.97 -17.09
N ASN A 140 -14.90 -6.20 -17.56
CA ASN A 140 -14.26 -7.51 -17.53
C ASN A 140 -13.46 -7.68 -16.25
N TRP A 141 -13.84 -8.66 -15.45
CA TRP A 141 -13.28 -8.86 -14.11
C TRP A 141 -12.51 -10.16 -14.03
N THR A 142 -11.31 -10.11 -13.49
CA THR A 142 -10.46 -11.27 -13.22
C THR A 142 -10.31 -11.45 -11.71
N ASN A 143 -10.67 -12.62 -11.20
CA ASN A 143 -10.42 -12.95 -9.79
C ASN A 143 -8.93 -13.19 -9.57
N VAL A 144 -8.40 -12.72 -8.43
CA VAL A 144 -7.01 -12.96 -8.03
C VAL A 144 -6.98 -14.12 -7.03
N PRO A 145 -6.61 -15.33 -7.48
CA PRO A 145 -6.62 -16.50 -6.60
C PRO A 145 -5.58 -16.37 -5.48
N GLY A 146 -5.96 -16.79 -4.27
CA GLY A 146 -5.05 -16.79 -3.12
C GLY A 146 -4.91 -15.43 -2.43
N VAL A 147 -5.44 -14.36 -3.01
CA VAL A 147 -5.51 -13.05 -2.36
C VAL A 147 -6.90 -12.88 -1.74
N VAL A 148 -6.93 -12.55 -0.48
CA VAL A 148 -8.15 -12.24 0.26
C VAL A 148 -8.01 -10.89 0.93
N VAL A 149 -9.06 -10.08 0.85
CA VAL A 149 -9.16 -8.85 1.63
C VAL A 149 -9.56 -9.22 3.05
N ASP A 150 -9.20 -8.35 3.99
CA ASP A 150 -9.28 -8.69 5.41
C ASP A 150 -8.55 -10.01 5.68
N GLY A 151 -7.35 -10.05 5.19
CA GLY A 151 -6.51 -11.22 5.00
C GLY A 151 -5.40 -11.35 6.04
N PRO A 152 -4.49 -12.30 5.84
CA PRO A 152 -3.58 -12.78 6.87
C PRO A 152 -2.45 -11.83 7.28
N MET A 153 -2.30 -10.67 6.64
CA MET A 153 -1.28 -9.67 7.01
C MET A 153 -1.94 -8.40 7.54
N PRO A 154 -2.08 -8.29 8.88
CA PRO A 154 -2.62 -7.10 9.52
C PRO A 154 -1.88 -5.82 9.16
N ALA A 155 -2.58 -4.69 9.23
CA ALA A 155 -1.98 -3.39 8.99
C ALA A 155 -1.05 -2.96 10.15
N MET A 156 -0.01 -2.18 9.82
CA MET A 156 0.92 -1.57 10.76
C MET A 156 1.21 -0.13 10.33
N ALA A 157 0.93 0.83 11.21
CA ALA A 157 1.05 2.25 10.87
C ALA A 157 2.44 2.84 11.12
N TRP A 158 3.20 2.30 12.10
CA TRP A 158 4.48 2.83 12.57
C TRP A 158 5.42 1.70 12.94
N ILE A 159 6.65 1.72 12.43
CA ILE A 159 7.64 0.65 12.67
C ILE A 159 8.38 0.81 14.00
N ASP A 160 8.30 1.97 14.64
CA ASP A 160 8.91 2.29 15.92
C ASP A 160 7.89 2.44 17.06
N ALA A 161 6.61 2.12 16.82
CA ALA A 161 5.58 2.05 17.87
C ALA A 161 5.53 0.67 18.50
N GLY A 162 5.26 0.61 19.79
CA GLY A 162 4.96 -0.64 20.50
C GLY A 162 3.58 -1.21 20.13
N PRO A 163 3.30 -2.48 20.47
CA PRO A 163 2.10 -3.18 20.01
C PRO A 163 0.78 -2.55 20.48
N TYR A 164 0.82 -1.73 21.53
CA TYR A 164 -0.36 -1.07 22.15
C TYR A 164 -0.11 0.40 22.47
N ASP A 165 0.78 1.05 21.75
CA ASP A 165 1.08 2.46 21.97
C ASP A 165 -0.10 3.36 21.60
N LYS A 166 -0.30 4.41 22.41
CA LYS A 166 -1.35 5.42 22.25
C LYS A 166 -0.86 6.69 21.57
N VAL A 167 0.42 6.75 21.29
CA VAL A 167 1.09 7.88 20.67
C VAL A 167 1.71 7.40 19.35
N PRO A 168 1.54 8.14 18.26
CA PRO A 168 2.19 7.81 16.99
C PRO A 168 3.70 7.61 17.17
N GLY A 169 4.25 6.66 16.44
CA GLY A 169 5.69 6.55 16.28
C GLY A 169 6.28 7.74 15.52
N SER A 170 7.56 7.75 15.35
CA SER A 170 8.32 8.77 14.58
C SER A 170 8.70 8.26 13.18
N VAL A 171 8.62 6.96 12.96
CA VAL A 171 8.96 6.30 11.68
C VAL A 171 7.71 5.60 11.14
N PRO A 172 6.98 6.23 10.21
CA PRO A 172 5.81 5.62 9.62
C PRO A 172 6.19 4.39 8.78
N SER A 173 5.35 3.37 8.79
CA SER A 173 5.39 2.32 7.78
C SER A 173 4.96 2.87 6.42
N ASP A 174 5.42 2.23 5.35
CA ASP A 174 5.11 2.61 3.98
C ASP A 174 3.91 1.82 3.46
N PHE A 175 2.78 2.49 3.22
CA PHE A 175 1.58 1.89 2.66
C PHE A 175 1.70 1.53 1.18
N LEU A 176 2.72 2.02 0.49
CA LEU A 176 2.97 1.72 -0.91
C LEU A 176 4.03 0.61 -1.10
N ARG A 177 4.62 0.14 0.00
CA ARG A 177 5.66 -0.88 0.01
C ARG A 177 5.07 -2.26 0.22
N ALA A 178 5.24 -3.14 -0.77
CA ALA A 178 4.79 -4.53 -0.67
C ALA A 178 5.57 -5.30 0.40
N MET A 179 4.84 -6.07 1.22
CA MET A 179 5.40 -7.08 2.10
C MET A 179 5.80 -8.33 1.28
N ASN A 180 6.77 -9.10 1.77
CA ASN A 180 7.15 -10.36 1.13
C ASN A 180 5.99 -11.37 1.18
N PRO A 181 5.38 -11.75 0.03
CA PRO A 181 4.24 -12.66 -0.01
C PRO A 181 4.57 -14.11 0.40
N ALA A 182 5.86 -14.46 0.48
CA ALA A 182 6.29 -15.75 1.00
C ALA A 182 6.17 -15.85 2.53
N ILE A 183 6.05 -14.72 3.24
CA ILE A 183 5.80 -14.69 4.68
C ILE A 183 4.30 -14.81 4.92
N THR A 184 3.90 -15.85 5.61
CA THR A 184 2.51 -16.10 6.00
C THR A 184 2.25 -15.72 7.45
N ALA A 185 0.98 -15.58 7.84
CA ALA A 185 0.63 -15.36 9.24
C ALA A 185 1.18 -16.47 10.16
N SER A 186 1.28 -17.70 9.67
CA SER A 186 1.82 -18.84 10.44
C SER A 186 3.31 -18.71 10.74
N ASP A 187 4.07 -18.04 9.86
CA ASP A 187 5.50 -17.82 10.06
C ASP A 187 5.77 -16.78 11.15
N LEU A 188 4.79 -15.93 11.45
CA LEU A 188 4.86 -14.91 12.49
C LEU A 188 4.44 -15.43 13.87
N VAL A 189 3.72 -16.55 13.93
CA VAL A 189 3.22 -17.10 15.22
C VAL A 189 4.37 -17.33 16.20
N ALA A 190 4.19 -16.87 17.42
CA ALA A 190 5.12 -16.98 18.55
C ALA A 190 6.45 -16.20 18.38
N LEU A 191 6.61 -15.38 17.36
CA LEU A 191 7.74 -14.44 17.27
C LEU A 191 7.59 -13.34 18.34
N ASP A 192 8.67 -12.73 18.75
CA ASP A 192 8.57 -11.49 19.51
C ASP A 192 8.21 -10.31 18.58
N TYR A 193 7.78 -9.19 19.18
CA TYR A 193 7.31 -8.03 18.41
C TYR A 193 8.41 -7.42 17.52
N ALA A 194 9.66 -7.46 17.94
CA ALA A 194 10.78 -6.94 17.16
C ALA A 194 11.02 -7.77 15.89
N ASP A 195 10.88 -9.09 15.99
CA ASP A 195 10.96 -9.99 14.84
C ASP A 195 9.76 -9.81 13.90
N VAL A 196 8.56 -9.54 14.44
CA VAL A 196 7.38 -9.18 13.61
C VAL A 196 7.66 -7.90 12.82
N ILE A 197 8.15 -6.83 13.45
CA ILE A 197 8.54 -5.59 12.78
C ILE A 197 9.57 -5.86 11.67
N THR A 198 10.56 -6.69 11.96
CA THR A 198 11.59 -7.09 11.00
C THR A 198 11.00 -7.80 9.79
N ALA A 199 10.02 -8.69 9.99
CA ALA A 199 9.33 -9.41 8.91
C ALA A 199 8.51 -8.48 8.00
N TYR A 200 7.95 -7.40 8.55
CA TYR A 200 7.26 -6.37 7.75
C TYR A 200 8.22 -5.53 6.88
N ASP A 201 9.49 -5.43 7.28
CA ASP A 201 10.57 -4.78 6.50
C ASP A 201 10.16 -3.39 5.97
N GLY A 202 9.60 -2.57 6.85
CA GLY A 202 9.14 -1.22 6.54
C GLY A 202 7.80 -1.14 5.80
N SER A 203 7.23 -2.27 5.34
CA SER A 203 5.88 -2.33 4.79
C SER A 203 4.83 -2.05 5.86
N ALA A 204 3.67 -1.61 5.44
CA ALA A 204 2.49 -1.51 6.30
C ALA A 204 1.63 -2.79 6.33
N GLY A 205 2.11 -3.91 5.80
CA GLY A 205 1.32 -5.15 5.70
C GLY A 205 0.33 -5.13 4.53
N GLY A 206 -0.88 -5.65 4.76
CA GLY A 206 -1.92 -5.78 3.73
C GLY A 206 -1.74 -6.99 2.81
N ALA A 207 -2.69 -7.19 1.91
CA ALA A 207 -2.68 -8.29 0.93
C ALA A 207 -2.18 -7.78 -0.43
N GLY A 208 -1.03 -8.27 -0.87
CA GLY A 208 -0.44 -7.93 -2.16
C GLY A 208 -1.13 -8.62 -3.33
N VAL A 209 -1.28 -7.90 -4.43
CA VAL A 209 -1.82 -8.40 -5.71
C VAL A 209 -0.75 -8.24 -6.79
N ASP A 210 -0.43 -9.32 -7.45
CA ASP A 210 0.43 -9.41 -8.63
C ASP A 210 -0.47 -9.56 -9.86
N LEU A 211 -0.45 -8.58 -10.77
CA LEU A 211 -1.27 -8.58 -11.99
C LEU A 211 -0.79 -9.61 -13.01
N ALA A 212 0.53 -9.86 -13.07
CA ALA A 212 1.07 -10.89 -13.96
C ALA A 212 0.54 -12.27 -13.60
N SER A 213 0.29 -12.56 -12.32
CA SER A 213 -0.24 -13.84 -11.85
C SER A 213 -1.61 -14.19 -12.44
N VAL A 214 -2.35 -13.18 -12.91
CA VAL A 214 -3.67 -13.32 -13.55
C VAL A 214 -3.68 -12.87 -15.02
N GLY A 215 -2.51 -12.62 -15.60
CA GLY A 215 -2.34 -12.28 -17.02
C GLY A 215 -2.84 -10.88 -17.40
N LEU A 216 -2.85 -9.94 -16.45
CA LEU A 216 -3.20 -8.55 -16.67
C LEU A 216 -1.95 -7.67 -16.63
N THR A 217 -1.90 -6.68 -17.51
CA THR A 217 -0.84 -5.66 -17.53
C THR A 217 -1.26 -4.37 -16.87
N ILE A 218 -2.57 -4.19 -16.61
CA ILE A 218 -3.12 -2.98 -16.04
C ILE A 218 -4.43 -3.27 -15.27
N ALA A 219 -4.60 -2.63 -14.12
CA ALA A 219 -5.87 -2.58 -13.39
C ALA A 219 -6.21 -1.12 -13.03
N ARG A 220 -7.42 -0.69 -13.32
CA ARG A 220 -7.99 0.61 -12.93
C ARG A 220 -9.01 0.50 -11.82
N PHE A 221 -9.58 -0.69 -11.68
CA PHE A 221 -10.67 -0.96 -10.74
C PHE A 221 -10.35 -2.20 -9.93
N VAL A 222 -10.72 -2.14 -8.65
CA VAL A 222 -10.67 -3.29 -7.73
C VAL A 222 -12.08 -3.55 -7.23
N ARG A 223 -12.48 -4.81 -7.23
CA ARG A 223 -13.76 -5.26 -6.70
C ARG A 223 -13.53 -6.26 -5.58
N PHE A 224 -14.16 -5.97 -4.46
CA PHE A 224 -14.24 -6.88 -3.33
C PHE A 224 -15.59 -7.55 -3.32
N ARG A 225 -15.62 -8.85 -3.10
CA ARG A 225 -16.86 -9.63 -3.02
C ARG A 225 -16.83 -10.57 -1.82
N HIS A 226 -17.97 -10.67 -1.15
CA HIS A 226 -18.18 -11.75 -0.19
C HIS A 226 -19.23 -12.72 -0.75
N PRO A 227 -18.87 -14.02 -0.93
CA PRO A 227 -19.77 -14.97 -1.57
C PRO A 227 -21.11 -15.09 -0.85
N LEU A 228 -22.17 -15.39 -1.62
CA LEU A 228 -23.48 -15.64 -1.05
C LEU A 228 -23.43 -16.88 -0.12
N GLY A 229 -23.93 -16.74 1.09
CA GLY A 229 -23.90 -17.80 2.11
C GLY A 229 -22.57 -17.94 2.87
N ALA A 230 -21.56 -17.12 2.57
CA ALA A 230 -20.37 -17.04 3.39
C ALA A 230 -20.66 -16.46 4.78
N THR A 231 -19.82 -16.80 5.75
CA THR A 231 -19.91 -16.31 7.14
C THR A 231 -18.91 -15.19 7.35
N GLY A 232 -19.19 -14.32 8.32
CA GLY A 232 -18.38 -13.13 8.58
C GLY A 232 -18.78 -11.95 7.67
N SER A 233 -18.02 -10.90 7.73
CA SER A 233 -18.22 -9.69 6.91
C SER A 233 -16.89 -8.95 6.77
N PRO A 234 -16.06 -9.33 5.79
CA PRO A 234 -14.76 -8.69 5.59
C PRO A 234 -14.88 -7.18 5.51
N GLU A 235 -13.95 -6.50 6.12
CA GLU A 235 -13.83 -5.06 6.16
C GLU A 235 -12.67 -4.59 5.29
N ILE A 236 -12.90 -3.51 4.54
CA ILE A 236 -11.91 -2.84 3.70
C ILE A 236 -11.58 -1.49 4.29
N ASP A 237 -10.27 -1.25 4.55
CA ASP A 237 -9.74 0.04 4.97
C ASP A 237 -9.32 0.87 3.74
N ALA A 238 -8.44 0.33 2.89
CA ALA A 238 -7.92 1.06 1.73
C ALA A 238 -7.39 0.15 0.63
N VAL A 239 -7.12 0.77 -0.52
CA VAL A 239 -6.37 0.16 -1.63
C VAL A 239 -5.26 1.09 -2.08
N ALA A 240 -4.04 0.58 -2.12
CA ALA A 240 -2.86 1.30 -2.58
C ALA A 240 -2.28 0.65 -3.84
N VAL A 241 -1.85 1.48 -4.77
CA VAL A 241 -1.07 1.07 -5.96
C VAL A 241 0.40 1.18 -5.61
N VAL A 242 1.18 0.15 -5.90
CA VAL A 242 2.64 0.20 -5.75
C VAL A 242 3.18 1.12 -6.85
N PRO A 243 3.91 2.19 -6.50
CA PRO A 243 4.51 3.07 -7.50
C PRO A 243 5.54 2.32 -8.34
N PRO A 244 5.73 2.67 -9.61
CA PRO A 244 6.81 2.12 -10.41
C PRO A 244 8.16 2.22 -9.68
N THR A 245 8.98 1.20 -9.82
CA THR A 245 10.33 1.25 -9.27
C THR A 245 11.07 2.45 -9.89
N PRO A 246 11.62 3.37 -9.08
CA PRO A 246 12.35 4.50 -9.62
C PRO A 246 13.42 4.02 -10.59
N SER A 247 13.28 4.37 -11.86
CA SER A 247 14.32 4.12 -12.85
C SER A 247 15.53 5.00 -12.53
N ARG A 248 16.74 4.49 -12.68
CA ARG A 248 17.96 5.34 -12.61
C ARG A 248 17.97 6.46 -13.67
N PHE A 249 17.08 6.34 -14.63
CA PHE A 249 16.87 7.29 -15.72
C PHE A 249 15.75 8.30 -15.44
N ASP A 250 14.97 8.10 -14.39
CA ASP A 250 13.99 9.05 -13.85
C ASP A 250 14.73 10.05 -12.94
N LEU A 251 15.35 11.03 -13.56
CA LEU A 251 16.26 11.95 -12.91
C LEU A 251 15.54 13.06 -12.15
N ASP A 252 14.32 13.40 -12.57
CA ASP A 252 13.49 14.42 -11.91
C ASP A 252 12.56 13.84 -10.83
N GLY A 253 12.51 12.49 -10.73
CA GLY A 253 11.70 11.79 -9.73
C GLY A 253 10.19 11.81 -10.02
N SER A 254 9.79 12.01 -11.28
CA SER A 254 8.39 12.05 -11.70
C SER A 254 7.72 10.67 -11.74
N GLY A 255 8.50 9.59 -11.70
CA GLY A 255 8.08 8.21 -11.88
C GLY A 255 8.00 7.78 -13.35
N ARG A 256 8.53 8.58 -14.27
CA ARG A 256 8.60 8.29 -15.71
C ARG A 256 9.93 8.74 -16.28
N VAL A 257 10.38 8.05 -17.32
CA VAL A 257 11.52 8.51 -18.11
C VAL A 257 10.98 9.25 -19.32
N ASP A 258 11.05 10.58 -19.27
CA ASP A 258 10.50 11.45 -20.31
C ASP A 258 11.37 12.71 -20.57
N PHE A 259 10.84 13.71 -21.28
CA PHE A 259 11.58 14.94 -21.57
C PHE A 259 11.92 15.78 -20.33
N GLY A 260 11.24 15.55 -19.17
CA GLY A 260 11.57 16.14 -17.89
C GLY A 260 12.98 15.76 -17.44
N ASP A 261 13.35 14.48 -17.62
CA ASP A 261 14.66 13.95 -17.23
C ASP A 261 15.76 14.53 -18.11
N ILE A 262 15.51 14.68 -19.40
CA ILE A 262 16.45 15.37 -20.29
C ILE A 262 16.64 16.83 -19.85
N ALA A 263 15.55 17.51 -19.48
CA ALA A 263 15.66 18.89 -18.99
C ALA A 263 16.43 18.95 -17.67
N PHE A 264 16.25 17.97 -16.77
CA PHE A 264 16.98 17.86 -15.52
C PHE A 264 18.49 17.59 -15.78
N LEU A 265 18.81 16.65 -16.68
CA LEU A 265 20.17 16.32 -17.07
C LEU A 265 20.90 17.56 -17.68
N LEU A 266 20.21 18.32 -18.53
CA LEU A 266 20.79 19.51 -19.15
C LEU A 266 21.24 20.58 -18.14
N MET A 267 20.65 20.62 -16.94
CA MET A 267 21.07 21.53 -15.87
C MET A 267 22.38 21.07 -15.21
N SER A 268 22.74 19.80 -15.37
CA SER A 268 23.96 19.18 -14.81
C SER A 268 25.07 18.97 -15.85
N MET A 269 24.90 19.50 -17.08
CA MET A 269 25.91 19.35 -18.15
C MET A 269 27.27 19.84 -17.72
N GLY A 270 28.27 18.98 -17.86
CA GLY A 270 29.67 19.23 -17.47
C GLY A 270 30.02 18.83 -16.04
N ASP A 271 29.05 18.36 -15.24
CA ASP A 271 29.32 17.80 -13.91
C ASP A 271 30.03 16.45 -14.05
N THR A 272 30.82 16.09 -13.03
CA THR A 272 31.55 14.81 -12.99
C THR A 272 30.97 13.88 -11.95
N ASN A 273 30.77 12.61 -12.32
CA ASN A 273 30.32 11.53 -11.43
C ASN A 273 29.03 11.87 -10.64
N GLY A 274 28.07 12.54 -11.28
CA GLY A 274 26.78 12.88 -10.70
C GLY A 274 25.68 11.85 -11.01
N PRO A 275 24.49 11.96 -10.41
CA PRO A 275 23.34 11.09 -10.72
C PRO A 275 22.88 11.22 -12.18
N CYS A 276 23.25 12.29 -12.89
CA CYS A 276 22.96 12.51 -14.30
C CYS A 276 24.00 11.90 -15.25
N ASP A 277 25.11 11.32 -14.75
CA ASP A 277 26.07 10.52 -15.50
C ASP A 277 25.50 9.09 -15.65
N VAL A 278 24.52 8.95 -16.54
CA VAL A 278 23.72 7.71 -16.68
C VAL A 278 24.41 6.68 -17.56
N ASP A 279 25.40 7.09 -18.37
CA ASP A 279 26.26 6.18 -19.14
C ASP A 279 27.54 5.76 -18.39
N GLU A 280 27.73 6.31 -17.17
CA GLU A 280 28.86 6.02 -16.28
C GLU A 280 30.23 6.36 -16.91
N SER A 281 30.27 7.31 -17.83
CA SER A 281 31.51 7.78 -18.49
C SER A 281 32.37 8.63 -17.58
N GLY A 282 31.82 9.15 -16.48
CA GLY A 282 32.45 10.05 -15.53
C GLY A 282 32.21 11.53 -15.83
N LEU A 283 31.44 11.87 -16.85
CA LEU A 283 31.10 13.24 -17.25
C LEU A 283 29.68 13.31 -17.79
N VAL A 284 28.87 14.20 -17.25
CA VAL A 284 27.53 14.47 -17.79
C VAL A 284 27.64 15.20 -19.11
N ASP A 285 27.34 14.52 -20.23
CA ASP A 285 27.46 15.05 -21.58
C ASP A 285 26.33 14.56 -22.51
N PHE A 286 26.52 14.67 -23.82
CA PHE A 286 25.51 14.23 -24.80
C PHE A 286 25.37 12.70 -24.87
N GLY A 287 26.32 11.93 -24.34
CA GLY A 287 26.21 10.48 -24.21
C GLY A 287 25.05 10.11 -23.30
N ASP A 288 24.90 10.78 -22.18
CA ASP A 288 23.82 10.57 -21.23
C ASP A 288 22.44 10.87 -21.81
N ILE A 289 22.34 11.94 -22.61
CA ILE A 289 21.10 12.26 -23.34
C ILE A 289 20.75 11.13 -24.33
N ALA A 290 21.75 10.57 -25.02
CA ALA A 290 21.52 9.47 -25.95
C ALA A 290 21.02 8.21 -25.22
N VAL A 291 21.54 7.92 -24.04
CA VAL A 291 21.05 6.82 -23.19
C VAL A 291 19.60 7.08 -22.75
N LEU A 292 19.29 8.28 -22.22
CA LEU A 292 17.92 8.63 -21.82
C LEU A 292 16.93 8.47 -22.96
N LEU A 293 17.28 8.93 -24.17
CA LEU A 293 16.41 8.82 -25.36
C LEU A 293 16.09 7.36 -25.75
N MET A 294 16.99 6.39 -25.41
CA MET A 294 16.75 4.98 -25.65
C MET A 294 15.82 4.35 -24.61
N GLU A 295 15.76 4.92 -23.41
CA GLU A 295 14.94 4.44 -22.30
C GLU A 295 13.54 5.10 -22.25
N MET A 296 13.33 6.15 -23.05
CA MET A 296 12.03 6.80 -23.20
C MET A 296 11.09 5.91 -24.03
N ASN A 297 9.96 5.48 -23.45
CA ASN A 297 8.90 4.68 -24.08
C ASN A 297 7.68 5.52 -24.44
#